data_a21c1c57b62eb5d1efef1666e3322c7e
#
_entry.id   a21c1c57b62eb5d1efef1666e3322c7e
#
_cell.length_a   1.000
_cell.length_b   1.000
_cell.length_c   1.000
_cell.angle_alpha   90.00
_cell.angle_beta   90.00
_cell.angle_gamma   90.00
#
_symmetry.space_group_name_H-M   'P 1'
#
loop_
_entity.id
_entity.type
_entity.pdbx_description
1 polymer ?
#
loop_
_entity_poly.entity_id
_entity_poly.type
_entity_poly.pdbx_seq_one_letter_code
_entity_poly.pdbx_strand_id
1 'polypeptide(L)'
;MEIGKKIKAMRIAENLSQPQMAQLIDISIGTLRNCEQDRTELKTESLMKFTKHKRFKKYAYWLMTDETLPESGQISPDFSILLELGIVEDDTSGKKTA
;
A
#
# COMPACT_ATOMS: atom_id res chain seq x y z
N MET A 1 3.98 4.43 11.12
CA MET A 1 3.34 4.22 9.83
C MET A 1 3.61 2.81 9.36
N GLU A 2 2.59 2.14 8.92
CA GLU A 2 2.70 0.70 8.68
C GLU A 2 2.71 0.40 7.19
N ILE A 3 3.89 0.11 6.69
CA ILE A 3 4.07 -0.23 5.28
C ILE A 3 3.22 -1.45 4.91
N GLY A 4 3.10 -2.41 5.83
CA GLY A 4 2.36 -3.63 5.54
C GLY A 4 0.90 -3.39 5.20
N LYS A 5 0.23 -2.54 5.96
CA LYS A 5 -1.16 -2.22 5.67
C LYS A 5 -1.30 -1.48 4.35
N LYS A 6 -0.33 -0.62 4.05
CA LYS A 6 -0.35 0.09 2.77
C LYS A 6 -0.17 -0.86 1.60
N ILE A 7 0.73 -1.82 1.72
CA ILE A 7 0.91 -2.85 0.69
C ILE A 7 -0.40 -3.62 0.50
N LYS A 8 -1.07 -3.96 1.59
CA LYS A 8 -2.35 -4.65 1.51
C LYS A 8 -3.38 -3.79 0.79
N ALA A 9 -3.41 -2.48 1.10
CA ALA A 9 -4.33 -1.56 0.43
C ALA A 9 -4.07 -1.51 -1.07
N MET A 10 -2.80 -1.47 -1.47
CA MET A 10 -2.44 -1.47 -2.89
C MET A 10 -2.91 -2.76 -3.56
N ARG A 11 -2.75 -3.89 -2.87
CA ARG A 11 -3.18 -5.18 -3.39
C ARG A 11 -4.69 -5.20 -3.63
N ILE A 12 -5.45 -4.74 -2.65
CA ILE A 12 -6.90 -4.72 -2.76
C ILE A 12 -7.33 -3.77 -3.87
N ALA A 13 -6.69 -2.61 -3.96
CA ALA A 13 -7.02 -1.63 -5.00
C ALA A 13 -6.80 -2.19 -6.40
N GLU A 14 -5.84 -3.11 -6.55
CA GLU A 14 -5.54 -3.72 -7.84
C GLU A 14 -6.27 -5.05 -8.05
N ASN A 15 -7.14 -5.41 -7.11
CA ASN A 15 -7.93 -6.64 -7.18
C ASN A 15 -7.08 -7.90 -7.26
N LEU A 16 -6.03 -7.94 -6.45
CA LEU A 16 -5.11 -9.07 -6.45
C LEU A 16 -5.25 -9.87 -5.17
N SER A 17 -5.14 -11.19 -5.30
CA SER A 17 -4.96 -12.06 -4.13
C SER A 17 -3.51 -11.98 -3.68
N GLN A 18 -3.24 -12.49 -2.48
CA GLN A 18 -1.86 -12.55 -1.99
C GLN A 18 -0.96 -13.37 -2.91
N PRO A 19 -1.37 -14.57 -3.35
CA PRO A 19 -0.52 -15.30 -4.29
C PRO A 19 -0.25 -14.55 -5.59
N GLN A 20 -1.26 -13.86 -6.12
CA GLN A 20 -1.09 -13.11 -7.36
C GLN A 20 -0.09 -11.98 -7.19
N MET A 21 -0.21 -11.22 -6.11
CA MET A 21 0.72 -10.12 -5.87
C MET A 21 2.13 -10.63 -5.64
N ALA A 22 2.27 -11.69 -4.83
CA ALA A 22 3.58 -12.26 -4.55
C ALA A 22 4.26 -12.70 -5.85
N GLN A 23 3.50 -13.29 -6.75
CA GLN A 23 4.05 -13.72 -8.04
C GLN A 23 4.47 -12.54 -8.89
N LEU A 24 3.64 -11.50 -8.95
CA LEU A 24 3.96 -10.32 -9.75
C LEU A 24 5.22 -9.61 -9.25
N ILE A 25 5.40 -9.55 -7.96
CA ILE A 25 6.52 -8.84 -7.34
C ILE A 25 7.75 -9.75 -7.20
N ASP A 26 7.54 -11.04 -7.36
CA ASP A 26 8.62 -12.03 -7.22
C ASP A 26 9.17 -12.08 -5.80
N ILE A 27 8.25 -12.25 -4.86
CA ILE A 27 8.59 -12.52 -3.47
C ILE A 27 7.78 -13.72 -3.03
N SER A 28 8.19 -14.37 -1.94
CA SER A 28 7.42 -15.51 -1.44
C SER A 28 6.11 -15.02 -0.84
N ILE A 29 5.10 -15.89 -0.90
CA ILE A 29 3.81 -15.54 -0.32
C ILE A 29 3.92 -15.37 1.19
N GLY A 30 4.82 -16.14 1.83
CA GLY A 30 5.06 -15.97 3.26
C GLY A 30 5.61 -14.60 3.60
N THR A 31 6.53 -14.11 2.78
CA THR A 31 7.07 -12.76 2.96
C THR A 31 5.96 -11.73 2.87
N LEU A 32 5.09 -11.87 1.85
CA LEU A 32 3.99 -10.93 1.69
C LEU A 32 3.02 -10.99 2.87
N ARG A 33 2.65 -12.19 3.29
CA ARG A 33 1.73 -12.35 4.42
C ARG A 33 2.28 -11.74 5.68
N ASN A 34 3.55 -12.00 5.97
CA ASN A 34 4.18 -11.45 7.18
C ASN A 34 4.25 -9.95 7.13
N CYS A 35 4.52 -9.40 5.95
CA CYS A 35 4.55 -7.96 5.76
C CYS A 35 3.15 -7.35 6.01
N GLU A 36 2.12 -7.94 5.40
CA GLU A 36 0.76 -7.40 5.53
C GLU A 36 0.24 -7.49 6.96
N GLN A 37 0.76 -8.43 7.74
CA GLN A 37 0.37 -8.58 9.14
C GLN A 37 1.28 -7.83 10.09
N ASP A 38 2.19 -7.04 9.55
CA ASP A 38 3.16 -6.25 10.33
C ASP A 38 4.04 -7.10 11.24
N ARG A 39 4.28 -8.35 10.85
CA ARG A 39 5.16 -9.23 11.61
C ARG A 39 6.63 -9.00 11.28
N THR A 40 6.91 -8.67 10.04
CA THR A 40 8.27 -8.36 9.60
C THR A 40 8.22 -7.18 8.67
N GLU A 41 9.34 -6.45 8.63
CA GLU A 41 9.48 -5.35 7.70
C GLU A 41 10.02 -5.88 6.38
N LEU A 42 9.63 -5.24 5.29
CA LEU A 42 10.18 -5.56 3.98
C LEU A 42 11.61 -5.07 3.89
N LYS A 43 12.46 -5.90 3.31
CA LYS A 43 13.80 -5.45 2.94
C LYS A 43 13.68 -4.39 1.85
N THR A 44 14.68 -3.52 1.79
CA THR A 44 14.70 -2.46 0.80
C THR A 44 14.55 -3.00 -0.61
N GLU A 45 15.21 -4.12 -0.92
CA GLU A 45 15.09 -4.73 -2.24
C GLU A 45 13.65 -5.09 -2.59
N SER A 46 12.95 -5.69 -1.63
CA SER A 46 11.56 -6.08 -1.87
C SER A 46 10.68 -4.86 -2.02
N LEU A 47 10.90 -3.86 -1.18
CA LEU A 47 10.13 -2.62 -1.27
C LEU A 47 10.30 -1.97 -2.64
N MET A 48 11.53 -1.96 -3.16
CA MET A 48 11.79 -1.38 -4.47
C MET A 48 11.12 -2.16 -5.59
N LYS A 49 10.90 -3.47 -5.41
CA LYS A 49 10.15 -4.25 -6.40
C LYS A 49 8.73 -3.71 -6.54
N PHE A 50 8.12 -3.30 -5.44
CA PHE A 50 6.79 -2.67 -5.50
C PHE A 50 6.85 -1.32 -6.18
N THR A 51 7.75 -0.45 -5.73
CA THR A 51 7.75 0.93 -6.21
C THR A 51 8.17 1.04 -7.67
N LYS A 52 8.92 0.07 -8.19
CA LYS A 52 9.36 0.09 -9.58
C LYS A 52 8.41 -0.66 -10.51
N HIS A 53 7.53 -1.50 -9.97
CA HIS A 53 6.63 -2.30 -10.81
C HIS A 53 5.60 -1.39 -11.48
N LYS A 54 5.35 -1.61 -12.76
CA LYS A 54 4.51 -0.69 -13.54
C LYS A 54 3.09 -0.58 -12.99
N ARG A 55 2.58 -1.61 -12.29
CA ARG A 55 1.24 -1.55 -11.71
C ARG A 55 1.20 -0.79 -10.41
N PHE A 56 2.32 -0.75 -9.68
CA PHE A 56 2.32 -0.21 -8.33
C PHE A 56 3.11 1.09 -8.20
N LYS A 57 3.86 1.47 -9.21
CA LYS A 57 4.67 2.69 -9.11
C LYS A 57 3.82 3.94 -8.94
N LYS A 58 2.56 3.90 -9.35
CA LYS A 58 1.65 5.03 -9.15
C LYS A 58 1.35 5.28 -7.68
N TYR A 59 1.63 4.30 -6.81
CA TYR A 59 1.43 4.44 -5.37
C TYR A 59 2.72 4.74 -4.63
N ALA A 60 3.85 4.84 -5.34
CA ALA A 60 5.16 4.91 -4.68
C ALA A 60 5.28 6.11 -3.75
N TYR A 61 4.85 7.27 -4.20
CA TYR A 61 4.94 8.47 -3.38
C TYR A 61 4.08 8.35 -2.13
N TRP A 62 2.85 7.91 -2.31
CA TRP A 62 1.94 7.71 -1.16
C TRP A 62 2.48 6.65 -0.19
N LEU A 63 3.01 5.56 -0.74
CA LEU A 63 3.54 4.49 0.09
C LEU A 63 4.63 4.99 1.04
N MET A 64 5.45 5.90 0.56
CA MET A 64 6.61 6.37 1.32
C MET A 64 6.34 7.64 2.12
N THR A 65 5.32 8.42 1.77
CA THR A 65 5.13 9.74 2.37
C THR A 65 3.74 9.99 2.94
N ASP A 66 2.79 9.11 2.69
CA ASP A 66 1.37 9.30 3.03
C ASP A 66 0.69 10.42 2.25
N GLU A 67 1.36 10.95 1.23
CA GLU A 67 0.82 12.04 0.43
C GLU A 67 0.69 11.62 -1.01
N THR A 68 -0.06 12.39 -1.78
CA THR A 68 -0.25 12.13 -3.20
C THR A 68 0.20 13.34 -4.00
N LEU A 69 0.47 13.09 -5.28
CA LEU A 69 0.79 14.14 -6.25
C LEU A 69 0.00 13.85 -7.52
N PRO A 70 -1.32 14.16 -7.51
CA PRO A 70 -2.17 13.74 -8.63
C PRO A 70 -1.71 14.27 -9.98
N GLU A 71 -1.17 15.47 -10.00
CA GLU A 71 -0.69 16.06 -11.26
C GLU A 71 0.48 15.28 -11.85
N SER A 72 1.16 14.49 -11.04
CA SER A 72 2.26 13.64 -11.51
C SER A 72 1.84 12.18 -11.58
N GLY A 73 0.55 11.89 -11.43
CA GLY A 73 0.05 10.52 -11.50
C GLY A 73 0.29 9.71 -10.24
N GLN A 74 0.75 10.34 -9.16
CA GLN A 74 1.00 9.63 -7.90
C GLN A 74 -0.24 9.71 -7.03
N ILE A 75 -0.88 8.56 -6.81
CA ILE A 75 -2.17 8.48 -6.17
C ILE A 75 -2.10 7.53 -4.97
N SER A 76 -3.19 7.45 -4.24
CA SER A 76 -3.37 6.46 -3.18
C SER A 76 -4.49 5.50 -3.59
N PRO A 77 -4.58 4.34 -2.92
CA PRO A 77 -5.79 3.53 -3.06
C PRO A 77 -7.02 4.32 -2.63
N ASP A 78 -8.19 3.82 -3.04
CA ASP A 78 -9.45 4.48 -2.76
C ASP A 78 -9.63 4.70 -1.25
N PHE A 79 -10.23 5.84 -0.90
CA PHE A 79 -10.44 6.20 0.51
C PHE A 79 -11.19 5.10 1.27
N SER A 80 -12.17 4.47 0.63
CA SER A 80 -12.94 3.41 1.29
C SER A 80 -12.04 2.25 1.70
N ILE A 81 -11.04 1.93 0.89
CA ILE A 81 -10.09 0.86 1.22
C ILE A 81 -9.23 1.27 2.40
N LEU A 82 -8.75 2.51 2.38
CA LEU A 82 -7.89 3.02 3.45
C LEU A 82 -8.64 3.05 4.78
N LEU A 83 -9.90 3.44 4.73
CA LEU A 83 -10.75 3.50 5.91
C LEU A 83 -10.99 2.10 6.47
N GLU A 84 -11.32 1.17 5.60
CA GLU A 84 -11.63 -0.20 6.02
C GLU A 84 -10.42 -0.87 6.67
N LEU A 85 -9.23 -0.57 6.19
CA LEU A 85 -8.01 -1.16 6.74
C LEU A 85 -7.45 -0.39 7.94
N GLY A 86 -8.08 0.72 8.31
CA GLY A 86 -7.64 1.50 9.45
C GLY A 86 -6.41 2.34 9.17
N ILE A 87 -6.07 2.54 7.90
CA ILE A 87 -4.93 3.38 7.53
C ILE A 87 -5.26 4.85 7.76
N VAL A 88 -6.51 5.23 7.48
CA VAL A 88 -7.02 6.56 7.80
C VAL A 88 -8.23 6.38 8.68
N GLU A 89 -8.57 7.41 9.43
CA GLU A 89 -9.74 7.37 10.28
C GLU A 89 -10.90 8.07 9.60
N ASP A 90 -12.11 7.60 9.93
CA ASP A 90 -13.31 8.27 9.47
C ASP A 90 -13.48 9.54 10.30
N ASP A 91 -12.92 10.60 9.80
CA ASP A 91 -12.91 11.85 10.53
C ASP A 91 -14.09 12.70 10.14
N THR A 92 -15.27 12.15 10.34
CA THR A 92 -16.47 12.93 10.11
C THR A 92 -16.61 14.05 11.11
N SER A 93 -15.89 13.92 12.23
CA SER A 93 -15.82 14.99 13.20
C SER A 93 -14.91 16.08 12.70
N GLY A 94 -14.27 15.78 11.78
CA GLY A 94 -13.48 16.63 11.13
C GLY A 94 -12.13 16.94 11.32
N LYS A 95 -12.48 16.70 11.54
CA LYS A 95 -11.80 17.02 11.54
C LYS A 95 -11.27 17.58 11.05
N LYS A 96 -10.89 17.47 10.64
CA LYS A 96 -10.27 17.71 10.34
C LYS A 96 -9.87 18.54 10.09
N THR A 97 -9.86 18.79 10.20
CA THR A 97 -9.47 19.44 10.10
C THR A 97 -9.11 20.06 10.04
N ALA A 98 -8.98 20.22 10.15
CA ALA A 98 -8.51 20.70 10.29
C ALA A 98 -8.19 20.96 10.40
#